data_93193abb5bf82a26d0a2f3fd0b723b1b
#
_entry.id   93193abb5bf82a26d0a2f3fd0b723b1b
#
_cell.length_a   1.000
_cell.length_b   1.000
_cell.length_c   1.000
_cell.angle_alpha   90.00
_cell.angle_beta   90.00
_cell.angle_gamma   90.00
#
_symmetry.space_group_name_H-M   'P 1'
#
loop_
_entity.id
_entity.type
_entity.pdbx_description
1 polymer ?
#
loop_
_entity_poly.entity_id
_entity_poly.type
_entity_poly.pdbx_seq_one_letter_code
_entity_poly.pdbx_strand_id
1 'polypeptide(L)'
;MKKSEGPDLKKQIFVIGAGASGLMAAIQAAVYGAAVTVLEQNDRPGRKICATGNGRCNMTNLNQDENAYRGSHPKFAKDALAQFPVEKTLKFFQELGICTTDRSGWIYPRSNQAQSVVDVLVMKARSLKVKLKTNQTVTGVSFADGQWKIHTDG
;
A
#
# COMPACT_ATOMS: atom_id res chain seq x y z
N MET A 1 -37.83 17.36 -16.33
CA MET A 1 -36.77 18.16 -15.67
C MET A 1 -35.60 17.20 -15.39
N LYS A 2 -34.51 17.26 -16.17
CA LYS A 2 -33.28 16.53 -15.89
C LYS A 2 -32.58 17.27 -14.77
N LYS A 3 -32.37 16.61 -13.61
CA LYS A 3 -31.46 17.13 -12.57
C LYS A 3 -30.08 17.26 -13.24
N SER A 4 -29.54 18.48 -13.24
CA SER A 4 -28.14 18.72 -13.56
C SER A 4 -27.30 18.06 -12.48
N GLU A 5 -26.72 16.89 -12.78
CA GLU A 5 -25.66 16.32 -11.96
C GLU A 5 -24.49 17.32 -12.01
N GLY A 6 -24.24 17.97 -10.90
CA GLY A 6 -23.04 18.79 -10.71
C GLY A 6 -21.79 17.93 -10.90
N PRO A 7 -20.60 18.51 -11.09
CA PRO A 7 -19.38 17.76 -11.32
C PRO A 7 -19.19 16.75 -10.17
N ASP A 8 -19.10 15.48 -10.55
CA ASP A 8 -18.87 14.37 -9.61
C ASP A 8 -17.51 14.61 -8.90
N LEU A 9 -17.57 15.28 -7.75
CA LEU A 9 -16.40 15.63 -6.96
C LEU A 9 -15.83 14.33 -6.39
N LYS A 10 -14.81 13.79 -7.05
CA LYS A 10 -14.08 12.62 -6.57
C LYS A 10 -13.67 12.81 -5.12
N LYS A 11 -13.98 11.83 -4.28
CA LYS A 11 -13.51 11.83 -2.88
C LYS A 11 -11.99 11.99 -2.87
N GLN A 12 -11.52 13.00 -2.12
CA GLN A 12 -10.09 13.18 -1.89
C GLN A 12 -9.64 12.33 -0.71
N ILE A 13 -8.60 11.54 -0.92
CA ILE A 13 -8.03 10.69 0.12
C ILE A 13 -6.55 11.01 0.26
N PHE A 14 -6.13 11.25 1.48
CA PHE A 14 -4.72 11.34 1.83
C PHE A 14 -4.28 10.07 2.54
N VAL A 15 -3.15 9.53 2.12
CA VAL A 15 -2.50 8.38 2.74
C VAL A 15 -1.18 8.85 3.34
N ILE A 16 -0.96 8.60 4.63
CA ILE A 16 0.26 8.97 5.34
C ILE A 16 1.21 7.78 5.33
N GLY A 17 2.35 7.95 4.69
CA GLY A 17 3.39 6.95 4.51
C GLY A 17 3.26 6.15 3.21
N ALA A 18 4.35 6.06 2.44
CA ALA A 18 4.47 5.28 1.21
C ALA A 18 5.16 3.92 1.44
N GLY A 19 4.88 3.27 2.56
CA GLY A 19 5.27 1.88 2.83
C GLY A 19 4.33 0.89 2.11
N ALA A 20 4.47 -0.42 2.39
CA ALA A 20 3.66 -1.47 1.77
C ALA A 20 2.16 -1.22 1.94
N SER A 21 1.70 -0.98 3.17
CA SER A 21 0.29 -0.74 3.47
C SER A 21 -0.24 0.55 2.83
N GLY A 22 0.55 1.64 2.89
CA GLY A 22 0.15 2.91 2.30
C GLY A 22 0.04 2.87 0.78
N LEU A 23 1.01 2.24 0.09
CA LEU A 23 0.95 2.05 -1.36
C LEU A 23 -0.25 1.18 -1.77
N MET A 24 -0.51 0.08 -1.04
CA MET A 24 -1.67 -0.77 -1.30
C MET A 24 -2.98 -0.03 -1.07
N ALA A 25 -3.12 0.71 0.04
CA ALA A 25 -4.30 1.52 0.34
C ALA A 25 -4.54 2.58 -0.75
N ALA A 26 -3.48 3.26 -1.18
CA ALA A 26 -3.56 4.28 -2.23
C ALA A 26 -3.98 3.68 -3.58
N ILE A 27 -3.42 2.54 -3.96
CA ILE A 27 -3.79 1.82 -5.19
C ILE A 27 -5.27 1.43 -5.14
N GLN A 28 -5.72 0.81 -4.05
CA GLN A 28 -7.11 0.37 -3.93
C GLN A 28 -8.08 1.56 -3.94
N ALA A 29 -7.80 2.62 -3.17
CA ALA A 29 -8.63 3.81 -3.18
C ALA A 29 -8.74 4.44 -4.57
N ALA A 30 -7.65 4.49 -5.33
CA ALA A 30 -7.63 5.01 -6.69
C ALA A 30 -8.39 4.10 -7.68
N VAL A 31 -8.32 2.77 -7.53
CA VAL A 31 -9.11 1.81 -8.31
C VAL A 31 -10.60 2.06 -8.10
N TYR A 32 -11.03 2.42 -6.89
CA TYR A 32 -12.43 2.79 -6.60
C TYR A 32 -12.76 4.25 -6.94
N GLY A 33 -11.92 4.93 -7.70
CA GLY A 33 -12.22 6.24 -8.29
C GLY A 33 -11.85 7.45 -7.43
N ALA A 34 -11.24 7.26 -6.25
CA ALA A 34 -10.81 8.38 -5.42
C ALA A 34 -9.64 9.16 -6.03
N ALA A 35 -9.55 10.45 -5.74
CA ALA A 35 -8.36 11.27 -5.98
C ALA A 35 -7.40 11.10 -4.79
N VAL A 36 -6.28 10.38 -5.00
CA VAL A 36 -5.40 9.98 -3.89
C VAL A 36 -4.09 10.77 -3.91
N THR A 37 -3.69 11.23 -2.73
CA THR A 37 -2.36 11.79 -2.47
C THR A 37 -1.69 11.01 -1.34
N VAL A 38 -0.49 10.52 -1.57
CA VAL A 38 0.35 9.87 -0.56
C VAL A 38 1.42 10.87 -0.10
N LEU A 39 1.56 11.02 1.21
CA LEU A 39 2.58 11.84 1.85
C LEU A 39 3.62 10.92 2.48
N GLU A 40 4.88 11.04 2.07
CA GLU A 40 6.00 10.22 2.56
C GLU A 40 7.09 11.13 3.13
N GLN A 41 7.51 10.87 4.36
CA GLN A 41 8.55 11.66 5.02
C GLN A 41 9.94 11.50 4.41
N ASN A 42 10.23 10.31 3.86
CA ASN A 42 11.52 10.05 3.25
C ASN A 42 11.58 10.58 1.81
N ASP A 43 12.79 10.60 1.26
CA ASP A 43 13.11 11.00 -0.13
C ASP A 43 12.52 10.05 -1.18
N ARG A 44 12.15 8.82 -0.77
CA ARG A 44 11.61 7.78 -1.67
C ARG A 44 10.60 6.88 -0.97
N PRO A 45 9.60 6.35 -1.71
CA PRO A 45 8.66 5.37 -1.19
C PRO A 45 9.31 4.00 -0.96
N GLY A 46 8.68 3.18 -0.11
CA GLY A 46 9.03 1.77 0.05
C GLY A 46 10.32 1.49 0.83
N ARG A 47 10.90 2.46 1.52
CA ARG A 47 12.19 2.30 2.22
C ARG A 47 12.22 1.07 3.13
N LYS A 48 11.14 0.83 3.90
CA LYS A 48 11.05 -0.35 4.78
C LYS A 48 10.91 -1.66 3.98
N ILE A 49 10.24 -1.65 2.83
CA ILE A 49 10.15 -2.82 1.94
C ILE A 49 11.56 -3.24 1.51
N CYS A 50 12.38 -2.27 1.11
CA CYS A 50 13.77 -2.52 0.68
C CYS A 50 14.65 -3.10 1.78
N ALA A 51 14.32 -2.90 3.06
CA ALA A 51 15.05 -3.48 4.18
C ALA A 51 14.61 -4.91 4.55
N THR A 52 13.45 -5.36 4.07
CA THR A 52 12.92 -6.69 4.41
C THR A 52 13.65 -7.81 3.66
N GLY A 53 13.69 -9.00 4.28
CA GLY A 53 14.29 -10.19 3.67
C GLY A 53 15.74 -9.99 3.24
N ASN A 54 16.53 -9.22 3.96
CA ASN A 54 17.92 -8.87 3.59
C ASN A 54 18.00 -8.21 2.20
N GLY A 55 17.15 -7.24 1.92
CA GLY A 55 17.10 -6.54 0.63
C GLY A 55 16.40 -7.31 -0.49
N ARG A 56 15.82 -8.48 -0.20
CA ARG A 56 15.14 -9.33 -1.19
C ARG A 56 13.62 -9.21 -1.18
N CYS A 57 13.04 -8.65 -0.14
CA CYS A 57 11.60 -8.57 0.13
C CYS A 57 10.94 -9.95 0.26
N ASN A 58 10.80 -10.45 1.49
CA ASN A 58 9.89 -11.55 1.72
C ASN A 58 8.45 -11.04 1.59
N MET A 59 7.78 -11.43 0.51
CA MET A 59 6.47 -10.88 0.13
C MET A 59 5.34 -11.52 0.93
N THR A 60 5.40 -12.84 1.16
CA THR A 60 4.40 -13.62 1.89
C THR A 60 4.95 -14.99 2.25
N ASN A 61 4.14 -15.79 2.95
CA ASN A 61 4.45 -17.18 3.28
C ASN A 61 3.27 -18.06 2.88
N LEU A 62 3.53 -19.22 2.26
CA LEU A 62 2.50 -20.20 1.90
C LEU A 62 1.86 -20.84 3.15
N ASN A 63 2.62 -20.93 4.24
CA ASN A 63 2.16 -21.46 5.52
C ASN A 63 1.64 -20.32 6.41
N GLN A 64 0.48 -19.77 6.05
CA GLN A 64 -0.20 -18.77 6.88
C GLN A 64 -1.05 -19.44 7.94
N ASP A 65 -0.42 -20.02 8.97
CA ASP A 65 -1.10 -20.51 10.16
C ASP A 65 -1.47 -19.32 11.07
N GLU A 66 -2.71 -19.31 11.56
CA GLU A 66 -3.14 -18.30 12.55
C GLU A 66 -2.28 -18.33 13.84
N ASN A 67 -1.64 -19.45 14.16
CA ASN A 67 -0.70 -19.58 15.28
C ASN A 67 0.67 -18.90 15.02
N ALA A 68 0.96 -18.47 13.80
CA ALA A 68 2.17 -17.71 13.47
C ALA A 68 2.11 -16.25 13.94
N TYR A 69 0.91 -15.74 14.24
CA TYR A 69 0.71 -14.38 14.71
C TYR A 69 0.75 -14.32 16.25
N ARG A 70 1.56 -13.38 16.78
CA ARG A 70 1.81 -13.21 18.21
C ARG A 70 1.47 -11.79 18.63
N GLY A 71 1.11 -11.61 19.89
CA GLY A 71 0.78 -10.32 20.50
C GLY A 71 -0.43 -10.42 21.42
N SER A 72 -0.91 -9.28 21.91
CA SER A 72 -2.07 -9.21 22.82
C SER A 72 -3.36 -9.73 22.18
N HIS A 73 -3.48 -9.59 20.86
CA HIS A 73 -4.67 -9.98 20.10
C HIS A 73 -4.26 -10.72 18.80
N PRO A 74 -3.73 -11.96 18.87
CA PRO A 74 -3.20 -12.68 17.72
C PRO A 74 -4.27 -12.94 16.64
N LYS A 75 -5.54 -13.09 17.04
CA LYS A 75 -6.67 -13.30 16.12
C LYS A 75 -7.06 -12.05 15.32
N PHE A 76 -6.53 -10.88 15.66
CA PHE A 76 -6.85 -9.62 14.98
C PHE A 76 -6.58 -9.66 13.46
N ALA A 77 -5.53 -10.37 13.05
CA ALA A 77 -5.17 -10.48 11.64
C ALA A 77 -6.09 -11.42 10.83
N LYS A 78 -6.87 -12.29 11.49
CA LYS A 78 -7.63 -13.37 10.86
C LYS A 78 -8.58 -12.87 9.76
N ASP A 79 -9.39 -11.86 10.08
CA ASP A 79 -10.40 -11.36 9.14
C ASP A 79 -9.77 -10.65 7.94
N ALA A 80 -8.65 -9.92 8.15
CA ALA A 80 -7.92 -9.28 7.08
C ALA A 80 -7.25 -10.32 6.15
N LEU A 81 -6.65 -11.37 6.72
CA LEU A 81 -6.02 -12.45 5.97
C LEU A 81 -7.05 -13.29 5.19
N ALA A 82 -8.24 -13.52 5.75
CA ALA A 82 -9.32 -14.20 5.06
C ALA A 82 -9.83 -13.39 3.85
N GLN A 83 -9.85 -12.07 3.93
CA GLN A 83 -10.25 -11.21 2.82
C GLN A 83 -9.16 -11.08 1.75
N PHE A 84 -7.87 -11.15 2.13
CA PHE A 84 -6.74 -11.04 1.23
C PHE A 84 -5.72 -12.16 1.48
N PRO A 85 -6.05 -13.42 1.12
CA PRO A 85 -5.20 -14.58 1.33
C PRO A 85 -3.97 -14.57 0.42
N VAL A 86 -3.07 -15.55 0.64
CA VAL A 86 -1.80 -15.68 -0.10
C VAL A 86 -2.01 -15.68 -1.61
N GLU A 87 -3.01 -16.41 -2.10
CA GLU A 87 -3.31 -16.54 -3.53
C GLU A 87 -3.64 -15.18 -4.16
N LYS A 88 -4.40 -14.33 -3.44
CA LYS A 88 -4.69 -12.98 -3.90
C LYS A 88 -3.43 -12.10 -3.92
N THR A 89 -2.56 -12.27 -2.92
CA THR A 89 -1.27 -11.56 -2.88
C THR A 89 -0.41 -11.95 -4.07
N LEU A 90 -0.25 -13.25 -4.34
CA LEU A 90 0.55 -13.75 -5.46
C LEU A 90 -0.03 -13.28 -6.81
N LYS A 91 -1.34 -13.39 -6.99
CA LYS A 91 -2.02 -12.94 -8.20
C LYS A 91 -1.84 -11.44 -8.42
N PHE A 92 -2.02 -10.62 -7.38
CA PHE A 92 -1.83 -9.18 -7.46
C PHE A 92 -0.42 -8.82 -7.96
N PHE A 93 0.62 -9.40 -7.39
CA PHE A 93 1.99 -9.12 -7.82
C PHE A 93 2.32 -9.72 -9.19
N GLN A 94 1.75 -10.86 -9.54
CA GLN A 94 1.85 -11.43 -10.89
C GLN A 94 1.25 -10.50 -11.94
N GLU A 95 0.08 -9.90 -11.67
CA GLU A 95 -0.55 -8.90 -12.55
C GLU A 95 0.28 -7.63 -12.70
N LEU A 96 1.12 -7.32 -11.71
CA LEU A 96 2.11 -6.24 -11.78
C LEU A 96 3.43 -6.65 -12.46
N GLY A 97 3.55 -7.89 -12.93
CA GLY A 97 4.75 -8.39 -13.62
C GLY A 97 5.83 -8.96 -12.69
N ILE A 98 5.54 -9.18 -11.40
CA ILE A 98 6.49 -9.84 -10.50
C ILE A 98 6.38 -11.36 -10.64
N CYS A 99 7.43 -11.99 -11.17
CA CYS A 99 7.63 -13.43 -11.03
C CYS A 99 8.15 -13.72 -9.63
N THR A 100 7.56 -14.71 -8.97
CA THR A 100 7.94 -15.12 -7.61
C THR A 100 8.77 -16.40 -7.61
N THR A 101 9.47 -16.64 -6.51
CA THR A 101 10.14 -17.90 -6.19
C THR A 101 9.80 -18.31 -4.77
N ASP A 102 9.58 -19.62 -4.60
CA ASP A 102 9.35 -20.23 -3.28
C ASP A 102 10.69 -20.74 -2.71
N ARG A 103 10.89 -20.49 -1.44
CA ARG A 103 12.00 -21.00 -0.64
C ARG A 103 11.43 -21.56 0.67
N SER A 104 11.04 -22.83 0.63
CA SER A 104 10.44 -23.53 1.78
C SER A 104 9.23 -22.78 2.38
N GLY A 105 8.32 -22.34 1.52
CA GLY A 105 7.13 -21.57 1.89
C GLY A 105 7.32 -20.07 1.94
N TRP A 106 8.56 -19.56 1.97
CA TRP A 106 8.84 -18.12 1.93
C TRP A 106 8.89 -17.63 0.49
N ILE A 107 8.06 -16.66 0.16
CA ILE A 107 7.91 -16.14 -1.20
C ILE A 107 8.70 -14.85 -1.38
N TYR A 108 9.54 -14.86 -2.40
CA TYR A 108 10.39 -13.73 -2.81
C TYR A 108 10.16 -13.37 -4.27
N PRO A 109 10.44 -12.14 -4.70
CA PRO A 109 10.55 -11.84 -6.13
C PRO A 109 11.74 -12.63 -6.71
N ARG A 110 11.56 -13.18 -7.90
CA ARG A 110 12.61 -13.96 -8.58
C ARG A 110 13.88 -13.15 -8.87
N SER A 111 13.73 -11.82 -8.97
CA SER A 111 14.86 -10.90 -9.08
C SER A 111 15.77 -10.88 -7.85
N ASN A 112 15.29 -11.38 -6.69
CA ASN A 112 15.94 -11.24 -5.39
C ASN A 112 16.24 -9.77 -4.99
N GLN A 113 15.52 -8.81 -5.54
CA GLN A 113 15.68 -7.39 -5.28
C GLN A 113 14.38 -6.81 -4.77
N ALA A 114 14.37 -6.34 -3.52
CA ALA A 114 13.21 -5.70 -2.91
C ALA A 114 12.78 -4.44 -3.69
N GLN A 115 13.71 -3.78 -4.35
CA GLN A 115 13.43 -2.60 -5.17
C GLN A 115 12.44 -2.90 -6.28
N SER A 116 12.51 -4.09 -6.93
CA SER A 116 11.56 -4.46 -7.99
C SER A 116 10.10 -4.47 -7.50
N VAL A 117 9.88 -4.86 -6.24
CA VAL A 117 8.55 -4.83 -5.61
C VAL A 117 8.07 -3.40 -5.38
N VAL A 118 8.95 -2.52 -4.91
CA VAL A 118 8.64 -1.09 -4.74
C VAL A 118 8.32 -0.45 -6.08
N ASP A 119 9.12 -0.72 -7.10
CA ASP A 119 8.98 -0.12 -8.43
C ASP A 119 7.62 -0.43 -9.04
N VAL A 120 7.18 -1.69 -9.01
CA VAL A 120 5.87 -2.05 -9.59
C VAL A 120 4.70 -1.46 -8.81
N LEU A 121 4.80 -1.35 -7.49
CA LEU A 121 3.78 -0.68 -6.67
C LEU A 121 3.69 0.81 -7.00
N VAL A 122 4.84 1.49 -7.12
CA VAL A 122 4.92 2.91 -7.49
C VAL A 122 4.41 3.13 -8.91
N MET A 123 4.80 2.27 -9.87
CA MET A 123 4.32 2.33 -11.25
C MET A 123 2.79 2.17 -11.30
N LYS A 124 2.23 1.20 -10.56
CA LYS A 124 0.78 1.00 -10.48
C LYS A 124 0.08 2.20 -9.87
N ALA A 125 0.58 2.75 -8.76
CA ALA A 125 0.03 3.94 -8.14
C ALA A 125 0.01 5.13 -9.13
N ARG A 126 1.12 5.37 -9.83
CA ARG A 126 1.24 6.44 -10.84
C ARG A 126 0.30 6.22 -12.04
N SER A 127 0.15 4.99 -12.54
CA SER A 127 -0.77 4.67 -13.64
C SER A 127 -2.23 5.00 -13.28
N LEU A 128 -2.57 4.92 -12.00
CA LEU A 128 -3.86 5.30 -11.43
C LEU A 128 -3.95 6.77 -11.04
N LYS A 129 -2.96 7.59 -11.42
CA LYS A 129 -2.88 9.03 -11.12
C LYS A 129 -2.78 9.36 -9.63
N VAL A 130 -2.31 8.43 -8.81
CA VAL A 130 -1.98 8.71 -7.40
C VAL A 130 -0.82 9.71 -7.35
N LYS A 131 -0.98 10.78 -6.58
CA LYS A 131 0.06 11.79 -6.33
C LYS A 131 0.97 11.28 -5.21
N LEU A 132 2.24 11.03 -5.49
CA LEU A 132 3.25 10.66 -4.50
C LEU A 132 4.08 11.91 -4.18
N LYS A 133 3.99 12.38 -2.93
CA LYS A 133 4.77 13.50 -2.41
C LYS A 133 5.76 12.96 -1.39
N THR A 134 7.04 13.03 -1.69
CA THR A 134 8.15 12.68 -0.79
C THR A 134 8.67 13.90 -0.04
N ASN A 135 9.50 13.69 0.99
CA ASN A 135 10.00 14.75 1.87
C ASN A 135 8.85 15.56 2.51
N GLN A 136 7.78 14.87 2.90
CA GLN A 136 6.60 15.46 3.53
C GLN A 136 6.35 14.76 4.87
N THR A 137 6.87 15.33 5.93
CA THR A 137 6.60 14.82 7.28
C THR A 137 5.25 15.35 7.77
N VAL A 138 4.33 14.45 8.04
CA VAL A 138 3.05 14.82 8.65
C VAL A 138 3.26 15.04 10.15
N THR A 139 3.02 16.26 10.61
CA THR A 139 3.18 16.68 12.01
C THR A 139 1.87 16.66 12.79
N GLY A 140 0.74 16.70 12.09
CA GLY A 140 -0.56 16.66 12.73
C GLY A 140 -1.71 16.47 11.76
N VAL A 141 -2.83 16.04 12.32
CA VAL A 141 -4.11 15.92 11.61
C VAL A 141 -5.18 16.54 12.49
N SER A 142 -5.99 17.44 11.95
CA SER A 142 -7.10 18.06 12.66
C SER A 142 -8.37 18.05 11.83
N PHE A 143 -9.52 18.12 12.51
CA PHE A 143 -10.81 18.23 11.83
C PHE A 143 -11.41 19.57 12.20
N ALA A 144 -11.67 20.43 11.21
CA ALA A 144 -12.28 21.74 11.39
C ALA A 144 -13.12 22.09 10.16
N ASP A 145 -14.25 22.76 10.39
CA ASP A 145 -15.16 23.24 9.32
C ASP A 145 -15.65 22.12 8.40
N GLY A 146 -15.87 20.90 8.95
CA GLY A 146 -16.33 19.73 8.19
C GLY A 146 -15.25 19.09 7.32
N GLN A 147 -13.96 19.45 7.46
CA GLN A 147 -12.86 18.97 6.66
C GLN A 147 -11.68 18.49 7.52
N TRP A 148 -10.98 17.46 7.02
CA TRP A 148 -9.70 17.05 7.56
C TRP A 148 -8.58 17.95 7.03
N LYS A 149 -7.80 18.50 7.96
CA LYS A 149 -6.59 19.30 7.66
C LYS A 149 -5.36 18.47 8.04
N ILE A 150 -4.41 18.35 7.12
CA ILE A 150 -3.14 17.65 7.34
C ILE A 150 -2.04 18.71 7.40
N HIS A 151 -1.30 18.69 8.47
CA HIS A 151 -0.17 19.60 8.71
C HIS A 151 1.13 18.87 8.36
N THR A 152 1.98 19.52 7.59
CA THR A 152 3.30 18.98 7.19
C THR A 152 4.38 20.02 7.45
N ASP A 153 5.63 19.57 7.70
CA ASP A 153 6.82 20.42 7.62
C ASP A 153 7.34 20.33 6.18
N GLY A 154 7.30 21.41 5.47
CA GLY A 154 7.75 21.54 4.09
C GLY A 154 6.67 21.99 3.14
#